data_af67e6a94fe915bf3a66d0ac19804a79
#
_entry.id   af67e6a94fe915bf3a66d0ac19804a79
#
_cell.length_a   1.000
_cell.length_b   1.000
_cell.length_c   1.000
_cell.angle_alpha   90.00
_cell.angle_beta   90.00
_cell.angle_gamma   90.00
#
_symmetry.space_group_name_H-M   'P 1'
#
loop_
_entity.id
_entity.type
_entity.pdbx_description
1 polymer ?
#
loop_
_entity_poly.entity_id
_entity_poly.type
_entity_poly.pdbx_seq_one_letter_code
_entity_poly.pdbx_strand_id
1 'polypeptide(L)'
;MIYFIGAGPGAADLITDKAKEKELLEKADLVIYAGSLVNPELLKYCKPECTIMNSATMTLEEVIAAMVPAAQAGQLVVRLHTGDPSVYGAHREQIDLLRSYNLDYEVVPGVSSFCAAAACLKAEYTLPNVSQSVIITRMEGRTPVPSHQKIADYAAHKATMVIFLSSGMLEKLQTELVRGGYRNDTPAAIVYKASWPDEKVIRCTVGTLAENAAKYGINKTALITVGGFLGNAYDRSELYNPTFAHGFREADPTKLDVKPEVK
;
A
#
# COMPACT_ATOMS: atom_id res chain seq x y z
N MET A 1 -9.41 -22.26 13.52
CA MET A 1 -9.79 -20.91 13.01
C MET A 1 -8.60 -20.27 12.33
N ILE A 2 -8.79 -19.67 11.14
CA ILE A 2 -7.72 -19.07 10.35
C ILE A 2 -7.96 -17.55 10.22
N TYR A 3 -6.91 -16.76 10.46
CA TYR A 3 -6.97 -15.28 10.33
C TYR A 3 -6.00 -14.81 9.26
N PHE A 4 -6.52 -14.12 8.23
CA PHE A 4 -5.71 -13.38 7.26
C PHE A 4 -5.52 -11.97 7.77
N ILE A 5 -4.31 -11.60 8.14
CA ILE A 5 -4.02 -10.35 8.85
C ILE A 5 -3.11 -9.46 8.01
N GLY A 6 -3.44 -8.16 7.93
CA GLY A 6 -2.55 -7.16 7.38
C GLY A 6 -1.47 -6.75 8.38
N ALA A 7 -0.21 -6.96 8.01
CA ALA A 7 0.95 -6.63 8.85
C ALA A 7 1.25 -5.13 8.95
N GLY A 8 0.46 -4.29 8.29
CA GLY A 8 0.77 -2.87 8.17
C GLY A 8 1.91 -2.57 7.20
N PRO A 9 2.33 -1.30 7.10
CA PRO A 9 3.20 -0.82 6.03
C PRO A 9 4.69 -1.11 6.27
N GLY A 10 5.08 -1.47 7.52
CA GLY A 10 6.48 -1.73 7.85
C GLY A 10 6.81 -1.58 9.33
N ALA A 11 6.61 -0.43 9.93
CA ALA A 11 6.82 -0.26 11.37
C ALA A 11 5.87 -1.14 12.18
N ALA A 12 6.39 -1.84 13.17
CA ALA A 12 5.64 -2.81 13.95
C ALA A 12 4.52 -2.18 14.82
N ASP A 13 4.63 -0.89 15.13
CA ASP A 13 3.63 -0.12 15.86
C ASP A 13 2.50 0.42 14.97
N LEU A 14 2.64 0.31 13.65
CA LEU A 14 1.61 0.65 12.67
C LEU A 14 0.75 -0.56 12.25
N ILE A 15 0.89 -1.69 12.91
CA ILE A 15 -0.07 -2.77 12.78
C ILE A 15 -1.43 -2.27 13.33
N THR A 16 -2.50 -2.54 12.60
CA THR A 16 -3.81 -2.07 13.03
C THR A 16 -4.19 -2.67 14.37
N ASP A 17 -4.75 -1.86 15.20
CA ASP A 17 -4.96 -2.04 16.57
C ASP A 17 -5.16 -3.42 16.96
N LYS A 18 -4.03 -3.77 16.94
CA LYS A 18 -4.03 -3.62 18.02
C LYS A 18 -4.21 -4.66 18.88
N ALA A 19 -5.11 -4.64 19.48
CA ALA A 19 -5.51 -5.64 20.40
C ALA A 19 -5.79 -6.95 19.68
N LYS A 20 -6.48 -6.90 18.54
CA LYS A 20 -6.88 -8.12 17.82
C LYS A 20 -5.73 -8.75 17.04
N GLU A 21 -4.97 -7.97 16.32
CA GLU A 21 -3.87 -8.48 15.52
C GLU A 21 -2.68 -8.88 16.41
N LYS A 22 -2.33 -8.02 17.36
CA LYS A 22 -1.31 -8.33 18.35
C LYS A 22 -1.73 -9.51 19.22
N GLU A 23 -2.97 -9.51 19.72
CA GLU A 23 -3.52 -10.62 20.50
C GLU A 23 -3.57 -11.92 19.70
N LEU A 24 -3.89 -11.87 18.39
CA LEU A 24 -3.90 -13.03 17.53
C LEU A 24 -2.49 -13.58 17.30
N LEU A 25 -1.49 -12.73 17.13
CA LEU A 25 -0.10 -13.16 17.02
C LEU A 25 0.41 -13.77 18.33
N GLU A 26 0.08 -13.18 19.48
CA GLU A 26 0.47 -13.68 20.80
C GLU A 26 -0.14 -15.07 21.12
N LYS A 27 -1.32 -15.36 20.58
CA LYS A 27 -2.03 -16.62 20.78
C LYS A 27 -1.84 -17.64 19.66
N ALA A 28 -1.22 -17.24 18.55
CA ALA A 28 -1.08 -18.09 17.37
C ALA A 28 -0.30 -19.38 17.68
N ASP A 29 -0.78 -20.48 17.13
CA ASP A 29 -0.08 -21.77 17.13
C ASP A 29 0.75 -21.94 15.86
N LEU A 30 0.27 -21.37 14.74
CA LEU A 30 0.94 -21.34 13.45
C LEU A 30 0.85 -19.94 12.85
N VAL A 31 1.99 -19.36 12.49
CA VAL A 31 2.09 -18.10 11.71
C VAL A 31 2.77 -18.38 10.39
N ILE A 32 2.11 -18.05 9.28
CA ILE A 32 2.72 -18.09 7.94
C ILE A 32 2.79 -16.64 7.42
N TYR A 33 3.99 -16.09 7.29
CA TYR A 33 4.16 -14.69 6.89
C TYR A 33 4.69 -14.52 5.45
N ALA A 34 4.38 -13.37 4.83
CA ALA A 34 4.65 -13.09 3.41
C ALA A 34 6.10 -12.60 3.15
N GLY A 35 7.07 -13.31 3.66
CA GLY A 35 8.50 -13.11 3.33
C GLY A 35 9.09 -11.77 3.79
N SER A 36 10.05 -11.27 3.03
CA SER A 36 10.88 -10.10 3.39
C SER A 36 10.14 -8.75 3.39
N LEU A 37 8.87 -8.73 3.01
CA LEU A 37 8.03 -7.53 3.03
C LEU A 37 7.28 -7.37 4.36
N VAL A 38 7.29 -8.38 5.22
CA VAL A 38 6.76 -8.32 6.59
C VAL A 38 7.91 -8.02 7.54
N ASN A 39 7.72 -7.04 8.42
CA ASN A 39 8.74 -6.69 9.41
C ASN A 39 8.91 -7.84 10.42
N PRO A 40 10.13 -8.42 10.56
CA PRO A 40 10.38 -9.51 11.50
C PRO A 40 10.10 -9.15 12.97
N GLU A 41 10.12 -7.87 13.34
CA GLU A 41 9.77 -7.41 14.68
C GLU A 41 8.36 -7.85 15.11
N LEU A 42 7.44 -8.01 14.15
CA LEU A 42 6.10 -8.52 14.43
C LEU A 42 6.10 -9.98 14.92
N LEU A 43 7.06 -10.77 14.47
CA LEU A 43 7.17 -12.17 14.87
C LEU A 43 7.60 -12.35 16.33
N LYS A 44 8.13 -11.30 16.96
CA LYS A 44 8.46 -11.27 18.39
C LYS A 44 7.23 -11.30 19.30
N TYR A 45 6.05 -10.98 18.75
CA TYR A 45 4.78 -11.11 19.49
C TYR A 45 4.30 -12.56 19.59
N CYS A 46 4.83 -13.47 18.76
CA CYS A 46 4.43 -14.86 18.81
C CYS A 46 4.95 -15.54 20.09
N LYS A 47 4.14 -16.44 20.65
CA LYS A 47 4.56 -17.28 21.79
C LYS A 47 5.72 -18.20 21.40
N PRO A 48 6.56 -18.65 22.35
CA PRO A 48 7.74 -19.48 22.05
C PRO A 48 7.42 -20.79 21.31
N GLU A 49 6.24 -21.36 21.53
CA GLU A 49 5.80 -22.63 20.95
C GLU A 49 5.16 -22.45 19.57
N CYS A 50 5.00 -21.20 19.10
CA CYS A 50 4.40 -20.92 17.81
C CYS A 50 5.28 -21.42 16.65
N THR A 51 4.69 -22.19 15.76
CA THR A 51 5.35 -22.55 14.49
C THR A 51 5.33 -21.36 13.56
N ILE A 52 6.50 -20.89 13.09
CA ILE A 52 6.61 -19.75 12.19
C ILE A 52 7.17 -20.20 10.85
N MET A 53 6.45 -19.93 9.76
CA MET A 53 6.83 -20.31 8.40
C MET A 53 6.89 -19.09 7.47
N ASN A 54 7.88 -19.10 6.59
CA ASN A 54 8.04 -18.05 5.57
C ASN A 54 7.50 -18.54 4.22
N SER A 55 6.42 -17.93 3.73
CA SER A 55 5.82 -18.33 2.47
C SER A 55 6.55 -17.83 1.20
N ALA A 56 7.66 -17.11 1.33
CA ALA A 56 8.41 -16.67 0.16
C ALA A 56 8.98 -17.83 -0.69
N THR A 57 9.12 -19.00 -0.09
CA THR A 57 9.64 -20.23 -0.74
C THR A 57 8.59 -21.32 -0.86
N MET A 58 7.33 -21.02 -0.57
CA MET A 58 6.23 -21.99 -0.57
C MET A 58 5.31 -21.78 -1.78
N THR A 59 4.78 -22.87 -2.31
CA THR A 59 3.66 -22.85 -3.27
C THR A 59 2.33 -22.63 -2.54
N LEU A 60 1.26 -22.38 -3.29
CA LEU A 60 -0.09 -22.28 -2.74
C LEU A 60 -0.49 -23.58 -2.02
N GLU A 61 -0.21 -24.72 -2.62
CA GLU A 61 -0.52 -26.05 -2.10
C GLU A 61 0.22 -26.32 -0.78
N GLU A 62 1.48 -25.91 -0.68
CA GLU A 62 2.28 -26.04 0.55
C GLU A 62 1.75 -25.15 1.67
N VAL A 63 1.31 -23.92 1.35
CA VAL A 63 0.67 -23.03 2.33
C VAL A 63 -0.63 -23.65 2.84
N ILE A 64 -1.47 -24.16 1.94
CA ILE A 64 -2.74 -24.83 2.31
C ILE A 64 -2.48 -26.12 3.11
N ALA A 65 -1.49 -26.92 2.69
CA ALA A 65 -1.12 -28.15 3.40
C ALA A 65 -0.61 -27.90 4.83
N ALA A 66 -0.06 -26.71 5.09
CA ALA A 66 0.30 -26.31 6.44
C ALA A 66 -0.90 -25.80 7.25
N MET A 67 -1.76 -24.98 6.65
CA MET A 67 -2.89 -24.33 7.37
C MET A 67 -4.02 -25.30 7.70
N VAL A 68 -4.39 -26.19 6.76
CA VAL A 68 -5.58 -27.05 6.91
C VAL A 68 -5.46 -28.00 8.10
N PRO A 69 -4.41 -28.83 8.23
CA PRO A 69 -4.28 -29.74 9.37
C PRO A 69 -4.23 -29.01 10.72
N ALA A 70 -3.52 -27.86 10.77
CA ALA A 70 -3.44 -27.05 11.99
C ALA A 70 -4.83 -26.52 12.40
N ALA A 71 -5.60 -25.99 11.46
CA ALA A 71 -6.95 -25.48 11.73
C ALA A 71 -7.92 -26.61 12.12
N GLN A 72 -7.83 -27.79 11.49
CA GLN A 72 -8.63 -28.97 11.83
C GLN A 72 -8.31 -29.52 13.22
N ALA A 73 -7.05 -29.38 13.67
CA ALA A 73 -6.63 -29.71 15.03
C ALA A 73 -7.06 -28.67 16.09
N GLY A 74 -7.85 -27.66 15.69
CA GLY A 74 -8.34 -26.61 16.59
C GLY A 74 -7.33 -25.50 16.88
N GLN A 75 -6.17 -25.51 16.20
CA GLN A 75 -5.13 -24.50 16.38
C GLN A 75 -5.55 -23.13 15.81
N LEU A 76 -5.01 -22.07 16.40
CA LEU A 76 -5.12 -20.71 15.87
C LEU A 76 -4.05 -20.48 14.81
N VAL A 77 -4.49 -20.29 13.56
CA VAL A 77 -3.61 -20.10 12.41
C VAL A 77 -3.67 -18.64 11.95
N VAL A 78 -2.51 -17.99 11.82
CA VAL A 78 -2.37 -16.63 11.31
C VAL A 78 -1.64 -16.66 9.97
N ARG A 79 -2.29 -16.11 8.95
CA ARG A 79 -1.70 -15.81 7.64
C ARG A 79 -1.39 -14.32 7.57
N LEU A 80 -0.12 -13.95 7.77
CA LEU A 80 0.32 -12.55 7.89
C LEU A 80 0.76 -12.01 6.54
N HIS A 81 0.01 -11.05 6.02
CA HIS A 81 0.23 -10.39 4.73
C HIS A 81 0.86 -9.01 4.89
N THR A 82 1.66 -8.58 3.92
CA THR A 82 2.22 -7.22 3.88
C THR A 82 1.12 -6.19 3.69
N GLY A 83 1.20 -5.06 4.37
CA GLY A 83 0.25 -3.96 4.23
C GLY A 83 -1.17 -4.39 4.59
N ASP A 84 -2.03 -4.39 3.58
CA ASP A 84 -3.40 -4.90 3.64
C ASP A 84 -3.58 -6.08 2.68
N PRO A 85 -4.22 -7.18 3.09
CA PRO A 85 -4.42 -8.36 2.24
C PRO A 85 -5.16 -8.07 0.94
N SER A 86 -6.02 -7.06 0.91
CA SER A 86 -6.84 -6.72 -0.27
C SER A 86 -6.04 -6.13 -1.43
N VAL A 87 -4.80 -5.65 -1.18
CA VAL A 87 -3.97 -5.01 -2.21
C VAL A 87 -2.78 -5.91 -2.54
N TYR A 88 -2.87 -6.65 -3.64
CA TYR A 88 -1.85 -7.61 -4.12
C TYR A 88 -1.47 -8.71 -3.12
N GLY A 89 -2.36 -9.03 -2.17
CA GLY A 89 -2.08 -10.00 -1.11
C GLY A 89 -2.20 -11.47 -1.54
N ALA A 90 -2.74 -11.78 -2.73
CA ALA A 90 -2.95 -13.15 -3.22
C ALA A 90 -3.65 -14.08 -2.20
N HIS A 91 -4.56 -13.51 -1.39
CA HIS A 91 -5.24 -14.29 -0.35
C HIS A 91 -6.55 -14.92 -0.86
N ARG A 92 -7.12 -14.43 -1.96
CA ARG A 92 -8.39 -14.91 -2.49
C ARG A 92 -8.35 -16.40 -2.87
N GLU A 93 -7.30 -16.82 -3.56
CA GLU A 93 -7.11 -18.21 -3.95
C GLU A 93 -6.93 -19.14 -2.74
N GLN A 94 -6.28 -18.66 -1.67
CA GLN A 94 -6.17 -19.39 -0.41
C GLN A 94 -7.54 -19.55 0.26
N ILE A 95 -8.33 -18.49 0.32
CA ILE A 95 -9.70 -18.52 0.86
C ILE A 95 -10.60 -19.48 0.10
N ASP A 96 -10.54 -19.45 -1.24
CA ASP A 96 -11.38 -20.34 -2.07
C ASP A 96 -11.05 -21.81 -1.84
N LEU A 97 -9.76 -22.15 -1.61
CA LEU A 97 -9.36 -23.51 -1.22
C LEU A 97 -9.82 -23.87 0.20
N LEU A 98 -9.70 -22.97 1.17
CA LEU A 98 -10.14 -23.23 2.56
C LEU A 98 -11.64 -23.51 2.63
N ARG A 99 -12.45 -22.86 1.81
CA ARG A 99 -13.90 -23.14 1.71
C ARG A 99 -14.18 -24.58 1.32
N SER A 100 -13.37 -25.21 0.47
CA SER A 100 -13.55 -26.62 0.09
C SER A 100 -13.30 -27.59 1.25
N TYR A 101 -12.59 -27.14 2.31
CA TYR A 101 -12.37 -27.89 3.53
C TYR A 101 -13.37 -27.56 4.65
N ASN A 102 -14.37 -26.70 4.39
CA ASN A 102 -15.34 -26.20 5.36
C ASN A 102 -14.67 -25.58 6.61
N LEU A 103 -13.57 -24.85 6.41
CA LEU A 103 -12.84 -24.17 7.48
C LEU A 103 -13.26 -22.72 7.58
N ASP A 104 -13.51 -22.27 8.82
CA ASP A 104 -13.80 -20.87 9.10
C ASP A 104 -12.55 -20.02 9.03
N TYR A 105 -12.73 -18.81 8.49
CA TYR A 105 -11.67 -17.82 8.41
C TYR A 105 -12.21 -16.40 8.66
N GLU A 106 -11.32 -15.52 9.05
CA GLU A 106 -11.59 -14.06 9.18
C GLU A 106 -10.47 -13.29 8.47
N VAL A 107 -10.83 -12.13 7.87
CA VAL A 107 -9.86 -11.20 7.27
C VAL A 107 -9.80 -9.96 8.14
N VAL A 108 -8.63 -9.66 8.67
CA VAL A 108 -8.36 -8.48 9.48
C VAL A 108 -7.60 -7.47 8.62
N PRO A 109 -8.16 -6.27 8.38
CA PRO A 109 -7.53 -5.28 7.52
C PRO A 109 -6.22 -4.75 8.12
N GLY A 110 -5.34 -4.28 7.27
CA GLY A 110 -4.10 -3.62 7.66
C GLY A 110 -3.92 -2.27 6.98
N VAL A 111 -2.97 -1.48 7.44
CA VAL A 111 -2.61 -0.22 6.78
C VAL A 111 -1.73 -0.53 5.57
N SER A 112 -2.24 -0.27 4.38
CA SER A 112 -1.47 -0.48 3.15
C SER A 112 -0.30 0.51 3.04
N SER A 113 0.78 0.09 2.41
CA SER A 113 1.99 0.90 2.21
C SER A 113 1.73 2.19 1.43
N PHE A 114 0.67 2.29 0.63
CA PHE A 114 0.37 3.56 -0.04
C PHE A 114 -0.10 4.65 0.95
N CYS A 115 -0.79 4.28 2.02
CA CYS A 115 -1.14 5.22 3.09
C CYS A 115 0.11 5.70 3.83
N ALA A 116 1.03 4.79 4.13
CA ALA A 116 2.30 5.16 4.75
C ALA A 116 3.16 6.04 3.84
N ALA A 117 3.18 5.76 2.53
CA ALA A 117 3.90 6.61 1.58
C ALA A 117 3.36 8.04 1.55
N ALA A 118 2.04 8.25 1.62
CA ALA A 118 1.45 9.58 1.75
C ALA A 118 1.88 10.28 3.04
N ALA A 119 1.91 9.54 4.17
CA ALA A 119 2.37 10.06 5.46
C ALA A 119 3.85 10.47 5.41
N CYS A 120 4.73 9.63 4.85
CA CYS A 120 6.15 9.96 4.67
C CYS A 120 6.35 11.19 3.77
N LEU A 121 5.52 11.33 2.75
CA LEU A 121 5.51 12.48 1.85
C LEU A 121 4.87 13.72 2.48
N LYS A 122 4.15 13.59 3.61
CA LYS A 122 3.32 14.64 4.20
C LYS A 122 2.37 15.24 3.17
N ALA A 123 1.73 14.39 2.37
CA ALA A 123 0.92 14.76 1.23
C ALA A 123 -0.45 14.08 1.27
N GLU A 124 -1.45 14.75 0.74
CA GLU A 124 -2.77 14.23 0.48
C GLU A 124 -2.91 13.88 -1.00
N TYR A 125 -3.35 12.69 -1.32
CA TYR A 125 -3.51 12.22 -2.70
C TYR A 125 -4.64 12.92 -3.47
N THR A 126 -5.66 13.38 -2.75
CA THR A 126 -6.93 13.86 -3.30
C THR A 126 -7.11 15.36 -3.07
N LEU A 127 -6.30 16.17 -3.74
CA LEU A 127 -6.37 17.63 -3.62
C LEU A 127 -7.40 18.23 -4.57
N PRO A 128 -8.20 19.23 -4.09
CA PRO A 128 -9.13 19.98 -4.96
C PRO A 128 -8.42 20.58 -6.17
N ASN A 129 -9.08 20.48 -7.32
CA ASN A 129 -8.59 20.94 -8.62
C ASN A 129 -7.25 20.35 -9.09
N VAL A 130 -6.76 19.29 -8.42
CA VAL A 130 -5.55 18.54 -8.83
C VAL A 130 -5.93 17.13 -9.23
N SER A 131 -6.45 16.37 -8.28
CA SER A 131 -6.96 15.01 -8.53
C SER A 131 -7.93 14.62 -7.42
N GLN A 132 -9.09 14.10 -7.78
CA GLN A 132 -10.06 13.53 -6.85
C GLN A 132 -10.07 11.99 -6.95
N SER A 133 -9.09 11.43 -7.64
CA SER A 133 -8.96 10.00 -7.86
C SER A 133 -7.53 9.53 -7.55
N VAL A 134 -7.43 8.35 -6.99
CA VAL A 134 -6.15 7.65 -6.75
C VAL A 134 -6.17 6.34 -7.50
N ILE A 135 -5.27 6.18 -8.47
CA ILE A 135 -5.12 4.97 -9.24
C ILE A 135 -4.02 4.12 -8.62
N ILE A 136 -4.41 3.02 -7.98
CA ILE A 136 -3.50 2.02 -7.45
C ILE A 136 -3.28 0.97 -8.54
N THR A 137 -2.04 0.83 -8.99
CA THR A 137 -1.70 -0.07 -10.10
C THR A 137 -0.28 -0.62 -9.99
N ARG A 138 0.12 -1.42 -10.97
CA ARG A 138 1.49 -1.93 -11.14
C ARG A 138 1.89 -2.02 -12.60
N MET A 139 3.17 -2.03 -12.88
CA MET A 139 3.68 -2.38 -14.21
C MET A 139 3.43 -3.85 -14.53
N GLU A 140 3.23 -4.13 -15.81
CA GLU A 140 3.42 -5.46 -16.37
C GLU A 140 4.90 -5.85 -16.27
N GLY A 141 5.17 -6.97 -15.60
CA GLY A 141 6.51 -7.52 -15.43
C GLY A 141 6.54 -9.01 -15.79
N ARG A 142 7.01 -9.85 -14.89
CA ARG A 142 6.97 -11.31 -15.05
C ARG A 142 5.55 -11.86 -15.11
N THR A 143 4.60 -11.16 -14.47
CA THR A 143 3.18 -11.48 -14.52
C THR A 143 2.45 -10.43 -15.34
N PRO A 144 1.49 -10.83 -16.19
CA PRO A 144 0.77 -9.92 -17.05
C PRO A 144 -0.17 -8.99 -16.26
N VAL A 145 -0.60 -7.90 -16.88
CA VAL A 145 -1.76 -7.10 -16.50
C VAL A 145 -2.79 -7.18 -17.63
N PRO A 146 -4.09 -6.99 -17.35
CA PRO A 146 -5.09 -6.92 -18.42
C PRO A 146 -4.70 -5.88 -19.48
N SER A 147 -4.98 -6.16 -20.74
CA SER A 147 -4.52 -5.33 -21.88
C SER A 147 -4.98 -3.87 -21.80
N HIS A 148 -6.13 -3.63 -21.19
CA HIS A 148 -6.74 -2.31 -20.96
C HIS A 148 -6.36 -1.68 -19.60
N GLN A 149 -5.36 -2.23 -18.91
CA GLN A 149 -4.91 -1.75 -17.60
C GLN A 149 -3.40 -1.47 -17.58
N LYS A 150 -2.86 -1.05 -18.71
CA LYS A 150 -1.45 -0.65 -18.81
C LYS A 150 -1.23 0.71 -18.17
N ILE A 151 0.00 0.96 -17.73
CA ILE A 151 0.37 2.25 -17.12
C ILE A 151 -0.01 3.43 -17.98
N ALA A 152 0.22 3.36 -19.30
CA ALA A 152 -0.10 4.46 -20.20
C ALA A 152 -1.60 4.76 -20.30
N ASP A 153 -2.46 3.73 -20.20
CA ASP A 153 -3.91 3.90 -20.22
C ASP A 153 -4.38 4.66 -18.97
N TYR A 154 -3.85 4.30 -17.80
CA TYR A 154 -4.14 5.01 -16.56
C TYR A 154 -3.51 6.40 -16.50
N ALA A 155 -2.31 6.57 -17.02
CA ALA A 155 -1.63 7.86 -17.09
C ALA A 155 -2.40 8.90 -17.92
N ALA A 156 -3.20 8.47 -18.90
CA ALA A 156 -4.06 9.34 -19.71
C ALA A 156 -5.08 10.13 -18.88
N HIS A 157 -5.48 9.61 -17.71
CA HIS A 157 -6.38 10.32 -16.79
C HIS A 157 -5.70 11.44 -16.02
N LYS A 158 -4.37 11.52 -15.98
CA LYS A 158 -3.57 12.49 -15.21
C LYS A 158 -3.95 12.57 -13.72
N ALA A 159 -4.57 11.53 -13.21
CA ALA A 159 -4.95 11.39 -11.82
C ALA A 159 -3.73 11.08 -10.94
N THR A 160 -3.85 11.21 -9.64
CA THR A 160 -2.82 10.69 -8.73
C THR A 160 -2.62 9.19 -8.95
N MET A 161 -1.39 8.76 -9.21
CA MET A 161 -1.06 7.35 -9.36
C MET A 161 -0.15 6.86 -8.24
N VAL A 162 -0.44 5.65 -7.75
CA VAL A 162 0.38 4.92 -6.78
C VAL A 162 0.73 3.57 -7.40
N ILE A 163 2.01 3.34 -7.65
CA ILE A 163 2.47 2.24 -8.49
C ILE A 163 3.29 1.27 -7.66
N PHE A 164 2.71 0.08 -7.45
CA PHE A 164 3.28 -1.02 -6.70
C PHE A 164 4.20 -1.90 -7.56
N LEU A 165 5.06 -2.70 -6.93
CA LEU A 165 5.80 -3.82 -7.54
C LEU A 165 6.60 -3.45 -8.80
N SER A 166 6.98 -2.17 -8.96
CA SER A 166 7.54 -1.64 -10.20
C SER A 166 8.91 -0.99 -10.05
N SER A 167 9.47 -0.98 -8.84
CA SER A 167 10.75 -0.30 -8.54
C SER A 167 11.98 -0.88 -9.27
N GLY A 168 11.89 -2.10 -9.77
CA GLY A 168 12.92 -2.70 -10.63
C GLY A 168 12.77 -2.40 -12.13
N MET A 169 11.79 -1.57 -12.53
CA MET A 169 11.45 -1.32 -13.94
C MET A 169 11.26 0.17 -14.23
N LEU A 170 11.98 1.06 -13.55
CA LEU A 170 11.68 2.50 -13.56
C LEU A 170 11.94 3.18 -14.89
N GLU A 171 12.90 2.74 -15.69
CA GLU A 171 13.10 3.26 -17.05
C GLU A 171 11.86 2.99 -17.93
N LYS A 172 11.37 1.76 -17.90
CA LYS A 172 10.16 1.37 -18.62
C LYS A 172 8.93 2.09 -18.06
N LEU A 173 8.82 2.20 -16.74
CA LEU A 173 7.73 2.93 -16.08
C LEU A 173 7.70 4.39 -16.52
N GLN A 174 8.84 5.07 -16.52
CA GLN A 174 8.99 6.45 -16.96
C GLN A 174 8.50 6.63 -18.41
N THR A 175 8.92 5.73 -19.31
CA THR A 175 8.50 5.72 -20.71
C THR A 175 6.97 5.56 -20.83
N GLU A 176 6.37 4.65 -20.08
CA GLU A 176 4.93 4.41 -20.13
C GLU A 176 4.12 5.58 -19.55
N LEU A 177 4.60 6.23 -18.49
CA LEU A 177 3.96 7.40 -17.91
C LEU A 177 3.94 8.57 -18.93
N VAL A 178 5.07 8.81 -19.59
CA VAL A 178 5.16 9.87 -20.64
C VAL A 178 4.30 9.53 -21.83
N ARG A 179 4.31 8.27 -22.29
CA ARG A 179 3.45 7.79 -23.38
C ARG A 179 1.96 8.00 -23.09
N GLY A 180 1.55 7.85 -21.83
CA GLY A 180 0.18 8.08 -21.37
C GLY A 180 -0.16 9.55 -21.14
N GLY A 181 0.78 10.48 -21.29
CA GLY A 181 0.50 11.93 -21.28
C GLY A 181 0.97 12.69 -20.05
N TYR A 182 1.68 12.07 -19.10
CA TYR A 182 2.41 12.83 -18.09
C TYR A 182 3.61 13.53 -18.74
N ARG A 183 3.91 14.72 -18.27
CA ARG A 183 5.09 15.48 -18.71
C ARG A 183 6.32 14.98 -17.94
N ASN A 184 7.51 15.17 -18.51
CA ASN A 184 8.76 14.85 -17.83
C ASN A 184 8.95 15.63 -16.52
N ASP A 185 8.41 16.85 -16.43
CA ASP A 185 8.46 17.71 -15.25
C ASP A 185 7.33 17.43 -14.23
N THR A 186 6.41 16.50 -14.52
CA THR A 186 5.36 16.10 -13.57
C THR A 186 6.00 15.60 -12.28
N PRO A 187 5.57 16.11 -11.11
CA PRO A 187 6.10 15.66 -9.82
C PRO A 187 5.89 14.16 -9.61
N ALA A 188 6.93 13.53 -9.07
CA ALA A 188 6.93 12.13 -8.70
C ALA A 188 7.73 11.91 -7.41
N ALA A 189 7.53 10.80 -6.75
CA ALA A 189 8.36 10.41 -5.63
C ALA A 189 8.58 8.89 -5.57
N ILE A 190 9.74 8.50 -5.06
CA ILE A 190 10.09 7.14 -4.72
C ILE A 190 10.12 7.05 -3.19
N VAL A 191 9.24 6.24 -2.61
CA VAL A 191 9.23 6.00 -1.17
C VAL A 191 9.72 4.57 -0.93
N TYR A 192 10.97 4.47 -0.51
CA TYR A 192 11.60 3.21 -0.19
C TYR A 192 11.32 2.86 1.26
N LYS A 193 10.80 1.66 1.49
CA LYS A 193 10.50 1.12 2.82
C LYS A 193 9.77 2.11 3.73
N ALA A 194 8.63 2.63 3.27
CA ALA A 194 7.79 3.54 4.05
C ALA A 194 7.56 3.01 5.48
N SER A 195 7.78 3.85 6.47
CA SER A 195 7.71 3.57 7.92
C SER A 195 8.78 2.66 8.52
N TRP A 196 9.68 2.09 7.73
CA TRP A 196 10.80 1.30 8.26
C TRP A 196 11.92 2.19 8.77
N PRO A 197 12.82 1.68 9.66
CA PRO A 197 13.95 2.47 10.17
C PRO A 197 14.91 3.01 9.11
N ASP A 198 15.01 2.32 7.96
CA ASP A 198 15.84 2.70 6.81
C ASP A 198 15.02 3.33 5.66
N GLU A 199 13.87 3.93 5.99
CA GLU A 199 13.04 4.68 5.06
C GLU A 199 13.82 5.74 4.28
N LYS A 200 13.51 5.86 2.98
CA LYS A 200 14.00 6.98 2.16
C LYS A 200 12.87 7.56 1.33
N VAL A 201 12.73 8.87 1.37
CA VAL A 201 11.81 9.64 0.55
C VAL A 201 12.60 10.44 -0.47
N ILE A 202 12.40 10.13 -1.75
CA ILE A 202 13.10 10.79 -2.85
C ILE A 202 12.07 11.48 -3.72
N ARG A 203 11.96 12.81 -3.59
CA ARG A 203 11.15 13.65 -4.47
C ARG A 203 11.90 13.89 -5.77
N CYS A 204 11.24 13.70 -6.88
CA CYS A 204 11.80 13.81 -8.24
C CYS A 204 10.70 14.20 -9.22
N THR A 205 10.95 14.00 -10.49
CA THR A 205 9.94 14.14 -11.56
C THR A 205 9.82 12.84 -12.34
N VAL A 206 8.77 12.71 -13.14
CA VAL A 206 8.60 11.54 -14.03
C VAL A 206 9.85 11.34 -14.88
N GLY A 207 10.43 12.41 -15.43
CA GLY A 207 11.63 12.34 -16.28
C GLY A 207 12.92 11.92 -15.55
N THR A 208 12.94 11.94 -14.23
CA THR A 208 14.15 11.62 -13.44
C THR A 208 13.98 10.43 -12.50
N LEU A 209 12.88 9.67 -12.61
CA LEU A 209 12.59 8.51 -11.76
C LEU A 209 13.72 7.47 -11.81
N ALA A 210 14.12 7.04 -13.01
CA ALA A 210 15.13 6.01 -13.19
C ALA A 210 16.51 6.43 -12.69
N GLU A 211 16.92 7.66 -13.01
CA GLU A 211 18.19 8.25 -12.54
C GLU A 211 18.25 8.30 -11.02
N ASN A 212 17.20 8.79 -10.37
CA ASN A 212 17.15 8.87 -8.92
C ASN A 212 17.17 7.49 -8.26
N ALA A 213 16.44 6.52 -8.78
CA ALA A 213 16.48 5.16 -8.25
C ALA A 213 17.88 4.55 -8.35
N ALA A 214 18.56 4.72 -9.48
CA ALA A 214 19.93 4.25 -9.67
C ALA A 214 20.90 4.93 -8.68
N LYS A 215 20.80 6.26 -8.54
CA LYS A 215 21.61 7.05 -7.60
C LYS A 215 21.51 6.57 -6.15
N TYR A 216 20.33 6.16 -5.72
CA TYR A 216 20.10 5.69 -4.34
C TYR A 216 20.11 4.15 -4.21
N GLY A 217 20.41 3.41 -5.28
CA GLY A 217 20.48 1.95 -5.28
C GLY A 217 19.14 1.25 -5.04
N ILE A 218 18.03 1.90 -5.45
CA ILE A 218 16.67 1.39 -5.21
C ILE A 218 16.19 0.60 -6.43
N ASN A 219 15.99 -0.70 -6.23
CA ASN A 219 15.46 -1.61 -7.26
C ASN A 219 14.34 -2.53 -6.75
N LYS A 220 14.00 -2.46 -5.46
CA LYS A 220 12.94 -3.24 -4.80
C LYS A 220 12.40 -2.50 -3.60
N THR A 221 11.27 -2.96 -3.05
CA THR A 221 10.67 -2.50 -1.79
C THR A 221 10.43 -0.98 -1.76
N ALA A 222 10.07 -0.42 -2.90
CA ALA A 222 9.72 0.99 -3.02
C ALA A 222 8.36 1.16 -3.71
N LEU A 223 7.64 2.17 -3.27
CA LEU A 223 6.40 2.63 -3.88
C LEU A 223 6.70 3.88 -4.71
N ILE A 224 6.13 3.93 -5.91
CA ILE A 224 6.27 5.08 -6.80
C ILE A 224 4.95 5.84 -6.78
N THR A 225 5.01 7.15 -6.54
CA THR A 225 3.86 8.02 -6.59
C THR A 225 4.06 9.10 -7.65
N VAL A 226 3.01 9.41 -8.41
CA VAL A 226 3.07 10.35 -9.53
C VAL A 226 1.83 11.24 -9.52
N GLY A 227 2.02 12.53 -9.69
CA GLY A 227 0.91 13.47 -9.88
C GLY A 227 1.13 14.83 -9.25
N GLY A 228 0.24 15.76 -9.60
CA GLY A 228 0.27 17.14 -9.15
C GLY A 228 0.11 17.30 -7.62
N PHE A 229 -0.39 16.30 -6.93
CA PHE A 229 -0.54 16.29 -5.46
C PHE A 229 0.78 16.48 -4.69
N LEU A 230 1.91 16.23 -5.34
CA LEU A 230 3.25 16.46 -4.77
C LEU A 230 3.73 17.91 -4.94
N GLY A 231 3.00 18.72 -5.70
CA GLY A 231 3.25 20.15 -5.90
C GLY A 231 2.50 21.02 -4.89
N ASN A 232 2.63 22.32 -5.05
CA ASN A 232 2.02 23.31 -4.16
C ASN A 232 0.79 24.02 -4.78
N ALA A 233 0.44 23.70 -6.03
CA ALA A 233 -0.68 24.32 -6.73
C ALA A 233 -1.94 23.47 -6.56
N TYR A 234 -2.80 23.85 -5.63
CA TYR A 234 -4.10 23.24 -5.41
C TYR A 234 -5.10 24.28 -4.87
N ASP A 235 -6.39 23.98 -5.00
CA ASP A 235 -7.43 24.82 -4.46
C ASP A 235 -7.77 24.43 -3.01
N ARG A 236 -8.27 25.41 -2.26
CA ARG A 236 -8.78 25.15 -0.91
C ARG A 236 -10.01 24.24 -0.99
N SER A 237 -10.15 23.34 -0.02
CA SER A 237 -11.39 22.57 0.14
C SER A 237 -12.55 23.49 0.47
N GLU A 238 -13.66 23.37 -0.26
CA GLU A 238 -14.90 24.11 0.01
C GLU A 238 -15.43 23.83 1.43
N LEU A 239 -15.15 22.67 2.01
CA LEU A 239 -15.52 22.37 3.39
C LEU A 239 -14.95 23.35 4.42
N TYR A 240 -13.82 23.96 4.11
CA TYR A 240 -13.19 24.98 4.97
C TYR A 240 -13.43 26.41 4.48
N ASN A 241 -14.12 26.58 3.35
CA ASN A 241 -14.47 27.89 2.84
C ASN A 241 -15.56 28.51 3.73
N PRO A 242 -15.33 29.68 4.36
CA PRO A 242 -16.33 30.30 5.26
C PRO A 242 -17.61 30.71 4.55
N THR A 243 -17.57 30.94 3.23
CA THR A 243 -18.75 31.32 2.44
C THR A 243 -19.54 30.12 1.91
N PHE A 244 -19.09 28.89 2.21
CA PHE A 244 -19.76 27.64 1.83
C PHE A 244 -20.54 27.04 3.01
N ALA A 245 -21.85 26.82 2.81
CA ALA A 245 -22.70 26.15 3.79
C ALA A 245 -22.64 24.62 3.64
N HIS A 246 -22.65 23.89 4.72
CA HIS A 246 -22.81 22.45 4.75
C HIS A 246 -23.59 21.99 6.00
N GLY A 247 -23.92 20.72 6.14
CA GLY A 247 -24.83 20.20 7.17
C GLY A 247 -24.48 20.54 8.64
N PHE A 248 -23.25 21.02 8.90
CA PHE A 248 -22.79 21.39 10.25
C PHE A 248 -22.37 22.86 10.38
N ARG A 249 -22.43 23.65 9.32
CA ARG A 249 -22.05 25.07 9.35
C ARG A 249 -22.78 25.87 8.28
N GLU A 250 -23.39 26.98 8.69
CA GLU A 250 -23.91 27.99 7.78
C GLU A 250 -22.81 28.79 7.09
N ALA A 251 -23.08 29.31 5.90
CA ALA A 251 -22.19 30.23 5.20
C ALA A 251 -22.13 31.58 5.92
N ASP A 252 -20.96 32.14 6.05
CA ASP A 252 -20.74 33.50 6.55
C ASP A 252 -20.19 34.40 5.43
N PRO A 253 -21.04 35.13 4.70
CA PRO A 253 -20.60 35.94 3.57
C PRO A 253 -19.74 37.16 3.98
N THR A 254 -19.63 37.43 5.26
CA THR A 254 -18.81 38.54 5.78
C THR A 254 -17.33 38.14 5.91
N LYS A 255 -17.02 36.85 5.88
CA LYS A 255 -15.67 36.32 5.96
C LYS A 255 -15.05 36.20 4.57
N LEU A 256 -13.79 36.59 4.47
CA LEU A 256 -13.04 36.42 3.24
C LEU A 256 -12.50 34.99 3.10
N ASP A 257 -12.56 34.46 1.91
CA ASP A 257 -11.84 33.22 1.58
C ASP A 257 -10.32 33.52 1.47
N VAL A 258 -9.64 33.33 2.58
CA VAL A 258 -8.18 33.54 2.65
C VAL A 258 -7.52 32.22 2.22
N LYS A 259 -6.98 32.20 1.01
CA LYS A 259 -6.11 31.08 0.59
C LYS A 259 -4.83 31.11 1.42
N PRO A 260 -4.39 29.98 2.00
CA PRO A 260 -3.10 29.93 2.69
C PRO A 260 -1.98 30.21 1.67
N GLU A 261 -1.13 31.19 1.97
CA GLU A 261 0.11 31.39 1.20
C GLU A 261 1.04 30.22 1.49
N VAL A 262 1.19 29.31 0.57
CA VAL A 262 2.20 28.24 0.63
C VAL A 262 3.54 28.88 0.26
N LYS A 263 4.39 29.14 1.27
CA LYS A 263 5.78 29.59 1.06
C LYS A 263 6.66 28.42 0.62
#